data_3c366526ca0184b5be5dbf626e22ff58
#
_entry.id   3c366526ca0184b5be5dbf626e22ff58
#
_cell.length_a   1.000
_cell.length_b   1.000
_cell.length_c   1.000
_cell.angle_alpha   90.00
_cell.angle_beta   90.00
_cell.angle_gamma   90.00
#
_symmetry.space_group_name_H-M   'P 1'
#
loop_
_entity.id
_entity.type
_entity.pdbx_description
1 polymer ?
#
loop_
_entity_poly.entity_id
_entity_poly.type
_entity_poly.pdbx_seq_one_letter_code
_entity_poly.pdbx_strand_id
1 'polypeptide(L)'
;MRPLSIPCMKDRAMQTLYKFALEPIAEITADPNSYGFRAKRCVQDAIEQCFTCLNKAKSPKWVLEGDIKGCFDNISHEWILNHIPMDKDILRKWLKSGYVETGRLFPTDLGSPQGSAISPTICNMVLDGLEIQIKKKYHKTKRDGKAYFPKVNFIRYADDFIVTGESRELLEAGILPIIREFLSERGLELSE
;
A
#
# COMPACT_ATOMS: atom_id res chain seq x y z
N MET A 1 -4.23 18.80 -11.14
CA MET A 1 -2.88 18.40 -11.55
C MET A 1 -2.10 18.13 -10.28
N ARG A 2 -1.45 16.97 -10.14
CA ARG A 2 -0.63 16.69 -8.95
C ARG A 2 0.77 17.30 -9.18
N PRO A 3 1.31 18.13 -8.26
CA PRO A 3 2.65 18.67 -8.41
C PRO A 3 3.69 17.56 -8.26
N LEU A 4 4.51 17.36 -9.28
CA LEU A 4 5.67 16.46 -9.21
C LEU A 4 6.87 17.28 -8.72
N SER A 5 7.33 17.01 -7.50
CA SER A 5 8.50 17.69 -6.96
C SER A 5 9.78 16.91 -7.28
N ILE A 6 10.81 17.63 -7.72
CA ILE A 6 12.12 17.04 -8.02
C ILE A 6 13.08 17.47 -6.91
N PRO A 7 13.49 16.54 -6.02
CA PRO A 7 14.49 16.83 -4.99
C PRO A 7 15.84 17.20 -5.62
N CYS A 8 16.63 18.02 -4.92
CA CYS A 8 17.99 18.33 -5.37
C CYS A 8 18.87 17.07 -5.39
N MET A 9 19.98 17.11 -6.15
CA MET A 9 20.85 15.93 -6.34
C MET A 9 21.38 15.36 -5.02
N LYS A 10 21.70 16.22 -4.06
CA LYS A 10 22.15 15.79 -2.72
C LYS A 10 21.06 15.03 -1.99
N ASP A 11 19.82 15.53 -1.99
CA ASP A 11 18.70 14.86 -1.34
C ASP A 11 18.37 13.53 -2.03
N ARG A 12 18.40 13.49 -3.35
CA ARG A 12 18.19 12.24 -4.10
C ARG A 12 19.23 11.18 -3.75
N ALA A 13 20.52 11.56 -3.65
CA ALA A 13 21.59 10.65 -3.24
C ALA A 13 21.39 10.15 -1.81
N MET A 14 21.05 11.04 -0.88
CA MET A 14 20.76 10.67 0.52
C MET A 14 19.52 9.77 0.62
N GLN A 15 18.42 10.10 -0.06
CA GLN A 15 17.22 9.27 -0.09
C GLN A 15 17.50 7.88 -0.67
N THR A 16 18.34 7.78 -1.69
CA THR A 16 18.74 6.50 -2.29
C THR A 16 19.55 5.66 -1.31
N LEU A 17 20.47 6.28 -0.56
CA LEU A 17 21.26 5.59 0.47
C LEU A 17 20.34 5.00 1.57
N TYR A 18 19.42 5.80 2.09
CA TYR A 18 18.45 5.33 3.09
C TYR A 18 17.49 4.28 2.51
N LYS A 19 17.11 4.43 1.25
CA LYS A 19 16.29 3.43 0.55
C LYS A 19 16.99 2.08 0.52
N PHE A 20 18.27 2.00 0.18
CA PHE A 20 19.03 0.75 0.18
C PHE A 20 19.08 0.07 1.56
N ALA A 21 19.12 0.85 2.63
CA ALA A 21 19.05 0.31 3.99
C ALA A 21 17.62 -0.16 4.36
N LEU A 22 16.60 0.51 3.85
CA LEU A 22 15.19 0.25 4.18
C LEU A 22 14.59 -0.89 3.35
N GLU A 23 15.00 -1.05 2.09
CA GLU A 23 14.45 -2.05 1.16
C GLU A 23 14.48 -3.49 1.70
N PRO A 24 15.57 -3.99 2.31
CA PRO A 24 15.57 -5.34 2.87
C PRO A 24 14.52 -5.54 3.96
N ILE A 25 14.30 -4.51 4.80
CA ILE A 25 13.29 -4.55 5.86
C ILE A 25 11.89 -4.53 5.24
N ALA A 26 11.67 -3.61 4.29
CA ALA A 26 10.42 -3.49 3.58
C ALA A 26 10.05 -4.80 2.85
N GLU A 27 11.02 -5.47 2.22
CA GLU A 27 10.78 -6.72 1.50
C GLU A 27 10.42 -7.90 2.43
N ILE A 28 11.03 -7.98 3.60
CA ILE A 28 10.73 -9.04 4.58
C ILE A 28 9.34 -8.85 5.20
N THR A 29 8.92 -7.60 5.43
CA THR A 29 7.63 -7.28 6.06
C THR A 29 6.49 -7.11 5.07
N ALA A 30 6.78 -7.06 3.77
CA ALA A 30 5.81 -6.79 2.72
C ALA A 30 4.75 -7.89 2.60
N ASP A 31 3.55 -7.48 2.25
CA ASP A 31 2.48 -8.39 1.87
C ASP A 31 2.91 -9.27 0.68
N PRO A 32 2.68 -10.59 0.70
CA PRO A 32 3.14 -11.52 -0.33
C PRO A 32 2.65 -11.18 -1.74
N ASN A 33 1.42 -10.69 -1.86
CA ASN A 33 0.78 -10.34 -3.14
C ASN A 33 0.74 -8.82 -3.40
N SER A 34 1.76 -8.11 -2.94
CA SER A 34 2.05 -6.71 -3.28
C SER A 34 3.15 -6.65 -4.33
N TYR A 35 2.96 -5.92 -5.43
CA TYR A 35 3.83 -5.96 -6.60
C TYR A 35 4.42 -4.61 -7.00
N GLY A 36 3.69 -3.50 -6.86
CA GLY A 36 4.15 -2.18 -7.25
C GLY A 36 5.37 -1.69 -6.46
N PHE A 37 6.31 -1.03 -7.13
CA PHE A 37 7.50 -0.42 -6.54
C PHE A 37 8.46 -1.36 -5.79
N ARG A 38 8.33 -2.66 -5.98
CA ARG A 38 9.20 -3.68 -5.36
C ARG A 38 10.24 -4.19 -6.34
N ALA A 39 11.46 -4.42 -5.84
CA ALA A 39 12.54 -4.98 -6.63
C ALA A 39 12.18 -6.38 -7.16
N LYS A 40 12.49 -6.63 -8.44
CA LYS A 40 12.24 -7.91 -9.12
C LYS A 40 10.76 -8.32 -9.21
N ARG A 41 9.84 -7.39 -9.03
CA ARG A 41 8.40 -7.59 -9.28
C ARG A 41 7.91 -6.60 -10.32
N CYS A 42 7.00 -7.04 -11.15
CA CYS A 42 6.45 -6.23 -12.23
C CYS A 42 4.91 -6.37 -12.33
N VAL A 43 4.31 -5.60 -13.20
CA VAL A 43 2.85 -5.64 -13.41
C VAL A 43 2.39 -7.01 -13.93
N GLN A 44 3.24 -7.69 -14.71
CA GLN A 44 2.95 -9.02 -15.24
C GLN A 44 2.78 -10.05 -14.12
N ASP A 45 3.57 -9.97 -13.05
CA ASP A 45 3.45 -10.86 -11.89
C ASP A 45 2.10 -10.66 -11.18
N ALA A 46 1.64 -9.40 -11.06
CA ALA A 46 0.32 -9.08 -10.51
C ALA A 46 -0.80 -9.65 -11.39
N ILE A 47 -0.70 -9.50 -12.71
CA ILE A 47 -1.67 -10.04 -13.68
C ILE A 47 -1.69 -11.57 -13.62
N GLU A 48 -0.53 -12.22 -13.56
CA GLU A 48 -0.43 -13.67 -13.44
C GLU A 48 -1.08 -14.16 -12.15
N GLN A 49 -0.89 -13.46 -11.04
CA GLN A 49 -1.55 -13.77 -9.79
C GLN A 49 -3.07 -13.60 -9.87
N CYS A 50 -3.56 -12.53 -10.51
CA CYS A 50 -4.99 -12.35 -10.80
C CYS A 50 -5.54 -13.52 -11.63
N PHE A 51 -4.84 -13.89 -12.69
CA PHE A 51 -5.22 -15.02 -13.53
C PHE A 51 -5.26 -16.32 -12.72
N THR A 52 -4.25 -16.59 -11.92
CA THR A 52 -4.18 -17.79 -11.06
C THR A 52 -5.36 -17.88 -10.08
N CYS A 53 -5.82 -16.74 -9.55
CA CYS A 53 -6.95 -16.68 -8.63
C CYS A 53 -8.32 -16.83 -9.33
N LEU A 54 -8.45 -16.40 -10.58
CA LEU A 54 -9.75 -16.21 -11.24
C LEU A 54 -10.05 -17.22 -12.36
N ASN A 55 -9.07 -17.93 -12.92
CA ASN A 55 -9.20 -18.71 -14.16
C ASN A 55 -9.89 -20.08 -14.02
N LYS A 56 -10.24 -20.53 -12.82
CA LYS A 56 -10.81 -21.88 -12.59
C LYS A 56 -12.32 -21.83 -12.40
N ALA A 57 -13.04 -22.87 -12.79
CA ALA A 57 -14.48 -22.99 -12.58
C ALA A 57 -14.91 -22.82 -11.10
N LYS A 58 -14.04 -23.18 -10.16
CA LYS A 58 -14.26 -23.04 -8.71
C LYS A 58 -13.69 -21.74 -8.13
N SER A 59 -13.16 -20.84 -8.95
CA SER A 59 -12.63 -19.54 -8.54
C SER A 59 -13.73 -18.65 -7.92
N PRO A 60 -13.35 -17.63 -7.15
CA PRO A 60 -14.29 -16.62 -6.69
C PRO A 60 -14.98 -15.95 -7.86
N LYS A 61 -16.26 -15.58 -7.67
CA LYS A 61 -17.05 -14.88 -8.70
C LYS A 61 -17.22 -13.40 -8.42
N TRP A 62 -16.87 -12.97 -7.22
CA TRP A 62 -16.96 -11.58 -6.78
C TRP A 62 -15.60 -10.98 -6.60
N VAL A 63 -15.44 -9.78 -7.12
CA VAL A 63 -14.21 -8.99 -7.03
C VAL A 63 -14.58 -7.61 -6.53
N LEU A 64 -13.89 -7.15 -5.51
CA LEU A 64 -13.85 -5.77 -5.06
C LEU A 64 -12.59 -5.14 -5.65
N GLU A 65 -12.74 -4.15 -6.48
CA GLU A 65 -11.67 -3.27 -6.96
C GLU A 65 -11.63 -2.03 -6.08
N GLY A 66 -10.45 -1.60 -5.70
CA GLY A 66 -10.26 -0.42 -4.87
C GLY A 66 -9.01 0.36 -5.25
N ASP A 67 -9.13 1.67 -5.18
CA ASP A 67 -8.06 2.64 -5.33
C ASP A 67 -8.00 3.51 -4.07
N ILE A 68 -6.80 3.94 -3.68
CA ILE A 68 -6.58 4.77 -2.49
C ILE A 68 -6.48 6.24 -2.91
N LYS A 69 -7.43 7.04 -2.43
CA LYS A 69 -7.54 8.45 -2.78
C LYS A 69 -6.28 9.23 -2.39
N GLY A 70 -5.53 9.68 -3.41
CA GLY A 70 -4.36 10.52 -3.17
C GLY A 70 -3.35 9.88 -2.21
N CYS A 71 -3.04 8.59 -2.38
CA CYS A 71 -2.24 7.81 -1.44
C CYS A 71 -0.97 8.55 -1.00
N PHE A 72 -0.16 9.04 -1.95
CA PHE A 72 1.08 9.77 -1.63
C PHE A 72 0.84 11.12 -0.94
N ASP A 73 -0.31 11.74 -1.14
CA ASP A 73 -0.59 13.11 -0.68
C ASP A 73 -1.21 13.14 0.72
N ASN A 74 -1.79 12.03 1.18
CA ASN A 74 -2.62 12.00 2.39
C ASN A 74 -2.05 11.16 3.56
N ILE A 75 -0.96 10.42 3.35
CA ILE A 75 -0.38 9.58 4.42
C ILE A 75 -0.03 10.44 5.64
N SER A 76 -0.47 10.00 6.82
CA SER A 76 -0.16 10.65 8.09
C SER A 76 1.35 10.68 8.35
N HIS A 77 1.93 11.87 8.53
CA HIS A 77 3.33 12.03 8.95
C HIS A 77 3.60 11.39 10.30
N GLU A 78 2.65 11.47 11.23
CA GLU A 78 2.76 10.85 12.55
C GLU A 78 2.86 9.34 12.43
N TRP A 79 2.01 8.72 11.60
CA TRP A 79 2.07 7.29 11.36
C TRP A 79 3.43 6.88 10.78
N ILE A 80 3.89 7.59 9.73
CA ILE A 80 5.20 7.33 9.10
C ILE A 80 6.33 7.43 10.14
N LEU A 81 6.35 8.51 10.93
CA LEU A 81 7.39 8.73 11.94
C LEU A 81 7.39 7.66 13.04
N ASN A 82 6.25 7.08 13.37
CA ASN A 82 6.16 6.06 14.40
C ASN A 82 6.50 4.65 13.92
N HIS A 83 6.28 4.34 12.63
CA HIS A 83 6.35 2.97 12.13
C HIS A 83 7.52 2.69 11.17
N ILE A 84 8.02 3.70 10.43
CA ILE A 84 9.14 3.48 9.51
C ILE A 84 10.46 3.44 10.28
N PRO A 85 11.25 2.35 10.18
CA PRO A 85 12.47 2.14 10.96
C PRO A 85 13.68 2.87 10.33
N MET A 86 13.68 4.19 10.42
CA MET A 86 14.80 5.02 10.00
C MET A 86 14.98 6.21 10.95
N ASP A 87 16.06 6.99 10.76
CA ASP A 87 16.32 8.21 11.54
C ASP A 87 15.13 9.17 11.45
N LYS A 88 14.53 9.48 12.60
CA LYS A 88 13.30 10.27 12.70
C LYS A 88 13.49 11.74 12.34
N ASP A 89 14.65 12.30 12.60
CA ASP A 89 14.93 13.70 12.32
C ASP A 89 15.14 13.92 10.83
N ILE A 90 15.82 12.99 10.16
CA ILE A 90 15.98 13.01 8.70
C ILE A 90 14.62 12.80 8.03
N LEU A 91 13.87 11.79 8.46
CA LEU A 91 12.55 11.51 7.92
C LEU A 91 11.61 12.70 8.07
N ARG A 92 11.57 13.32 9.26
CA ARG A 92 10.78 14.52 9.52
C ARG A 92 11.17 15.70 8.62
N LYS A 93 12.45 15.91 8.40
CA LYS A 93 12.94 16.97 7.49
C LYS A 93 12.47 16.74 6.06
N TRP A 94 12.50 15.50 5.56
CA TRP A 94 12.02 15.19 4.22
C TRP A 94 10.49 15.35 4.09
N LEU A 95 9.73 14.84 5.06
CA LEU A 95 8.28 14.95 5.05
C LEU A 95 7.81 16.41 5.11
N LYS A 96 8.52 17.26 5.87
CA LYS A 96 8.19 18.69 6.06
C LYS A 96 8.96 19.64 5.15
N SER A 97 9.68 19.13 4.16
CA SER A 97 10.50 20.00 3.29
C SER A 97 9.69 20.97 2.43
N GLY A 98 8.40 20.70 2.20
CA GLY A 98 7.58 21.44 1.28
C GLY A 98 8.00 21.27 -0.18
N TYR A 99 7.37 22.06 -1.04
CA TYR A 99 7.74 22.16 -2.46
C TYR A 99 7.72 23.63 -2.90
N VAL A 100 8.55 23.94 -3.91
CA VAL A 100 8.61 25.29 -4.50
C VAL A 100 7.90 25.26 -5.82
N GLU A 101 6.87 26.12 -5.97
CA GLU A 101 6.15 26.33 -7.23
C GLU A 101 6.14 27.82 -7.54
N THR A 102 6.52 28.19 -8.78
CA THR A 102 6.60 29.59 -9.23
C THR A 102 7.38 30.51 -8.26
N GLY A 103 8.46 29.98 -7.63
CA GLY A 103 9.31 30.73 -6.70
C GLY A 103 8.72 30.91 -5.29
N ARG A 104 7.60 30.28 -4.97
CA ARG A 104 6.99 30.27 -3.62
C ARG A 104 7.12 28.91 -2.97
N LEU A 105 7.43 28.90 -1.68
CA LEU A 105 7.48 27.68 -0.88
C LEU A 105 6.08 27.36 -0.33
N PHE A 106 5.63 26.12 -0.56
CA PHE A 106 4.41 25.55 0.00
C PHE A 106 4.78 24.47 1.02
N PRO A 107 4.32 24.58 2.27
CA PRO A 107 4.56 23.55 3.29
C PRO A 107 3.80 22.26 2.97
N THR A 108 4.32 21.12 3.46
CA THR A 108 3.64 19.83 3.41
C THR A 108 3.38 19.35 4.84
N ASP A 109 2.10 19.18 5.19
CA ASP A 109 1.68 18.69 6.52
C ASP A 109 1.25 17.23 6.48
N LEU A 110 0.96 16.69 5.30
CA LEU A 110 0.58 15.31 5.03
C LEU A 110 1.34 14.77 3.81
N GLY A 111 1.33 13.46 3.69
CA GLY A 111 1.82 12.78 2.51
C GLY A 111 3.33 12.62 2.44
N SER A 112 3.77 12.03 1.35
CA SER A 112 5.19 11.83 1.02
C SER A 112 5.48 12.46 -0.34
N PRO A 113 6.57 13.25 -0.49
CA PRO A 113 6.84 14.01 -1.71
C PRO A 113 6.84 13.11 -2.97
N GLN A 114 5.97 13.44 -3.94
CA GLN A 114 5.98 12.77 -5.24
C GLN A 114 7.25 13.12 -6.02
N GLY A 115 7.96 12.10 -6.52
CA GLY A 115 9.26 12.27 -7.18
C GLY A 115 10.47 12.04 -6.27
N SER A 116 10.25 11.80 -4.98
CA SER A 116 11.29 11.36 -4.04
C SER A 116 11.71 9.92 -4.31
N ALA A 117 13.01 9.61 -4.21
CA ALA A 117 13.53 8.28 -4.47
C ALA A 117 13.06 7.23 -3.44
N ILE A 118 12.78 7.64 -2.19
CA ILE A 118 12.39 6.76 -1.09
C ILE A 118 10.87 6.64 -0.90
N SER A 119 10.09 7.61 -1.39
CA SER A 119 8.63 7.66 -1.15
C SER A 119 7.87 6.41 -1.60
N PRO A 120 8.19 5.76 -2.74
CA PRO A 120 7.53 4.51 -3.12
C PRO A 120 7.74 3.38 -2.10
N THR A 121 8.94 3.27 -1.52
CA THR A 121 9.23 2.27 -0.49
C THR A 121 8.46 2.56 0.80
N ILE A 122 8.43 3.83 1.24
CA ILE A 122 7.63 4.25 2.40
C ILE A 122 6.15 3.98 2.17
N CYS A 123 5.61 4.32 0.99
CA CYS A 123 4.21 4.08 0.65
C CYS A 123 3.86 2.59 0.73
N ASN A 124 4.70 1.70 0.19
CA ASN A 124 4.50 0.26 0.33
C ASN A 124 4.48 -0.17 1.80
N MET A 125 5.44 0.27 2.61
CA MET A 125 5.48 -0.07 4.05
C MET A 125 4.26 0.44 4.82
N VAL A 126 3.66 1.57 4.40
CA VAL A 126 2.40 2.08 4.97
C VAL A 126 1.25 1.15 4.65
N LEU A 127 1.20 0.58 3.45
CA LEU A 127 0.11 -0.26 2.96
C LEU A 127 0.30 -1.75 3.27
N ASP A 128 1.51 -2.17 3.64
CA ASP A 128 1.79 -3.55 4.00
C ASP A 128 1.14 -3.96 5.33
N GLY A 129 0.73 -5.22 5.41
CA GLY A 129 -0.02 -5.78 6.51
C GLY A 129 -1.54 -5.85 6.27
N LEU A 130 -2.07 -5.18 5.26
CA LEU A 130 -3.51 -5.25 4.92
C LEU A 130 -3.91 -6.66 4.47
N GLU A 131 -3.13 -7.29 3.60
CA GLU A 131 -3.35 -8.69 3.19
C GLU A 131 -3.32 -9.64 4.39
N ILE A 132 -2.37 -9.43 5.31
CA ILE A 132 -2.23 -10.24 6.52
C ILE A 132 -3.47 -10.08 7.41
N GLN A 133 -3.97 -8.86 7.62
CA GLN A 133 -5.18 -8.61 8.41
C GLN A 133 -6.42 -9.29 7.80
N ILE A 134 -6.61 -9.16 6.50
CA ILE A 134 -7.72 -9.80 5.78
C ILE A 134 -7.62 -11.32 5.89
N LYS A 135 -6.45 -11.89 5.61
CA LYS A 135 -6.22 -13.35 5.66
C LYS A 135 -6.33 -13.93 7.06
N LYS A 136 -5.97 -13.18 8.09
CA LYS A 136 -6.11 -13.60 9.49
C LYS A 136 -7.57 -13.86 9.85
N LYS A 137 -8.50 -13.07 9.33
CA LYS A 137 -9.94 -13.21 9.57
C LYS A 137 -10.60 -14.18 8.59
N TYR A 138 -10.16 -14.19 7.33
CA TYR A 138 -10.81 -14.93 6.22
C TYR A 138 -9.89 -16.00 5.64
N HIS A 139 -9.43 -16.92 6.47
CA HIS A 139 -8.64 -18.06 6.05
C HIS A 139 -9.51 -19.34 5.89
N LYS A 140 -8.89 -20.39 5.38
CA LYS A 140 -9.55 -21.69 5.29
C LYS A 140 -9.84 -22.24 6.69
N THR A 141 -11.11 -22.55 6.96
CA THR A 141 -11.59 -23.05 8.26
C THR A 141 -12.42 -24.33 8.06
N LYS A 142 -12.98 -24.86 9.16
CA LYS A 142 -14.02 -25.89 9.11
C LYS A 142 -15.33 -25.27 9.56
N ARG A 143 -16.40 -25.52 8.80
CA ARG A 143 -17.78 -25.15 9.13
C ARG A 143 -18.62 -26.41 9.08
N ASP A 144 -19.29 -26.77 10.17
CA ASP A 144 -20.09 -27.99 10.31
C ASP A 144 -19.31 -29.27 9.92
N GLY A 145 -18.06 -29.36 10.37
CA GLY A 145 -17.16 -30.49 10.07
C GLY A 145 -16.59 -30.53 8.64
N LYS A 146 -17.05 -29.66 7.73
CA LYS A 146 -16.57 -29.58 6.33
C LYS A 146 -15.58 -28.45 6.16
N ALA A 147 -14.61 -28.64 5.26
CA ALA A 147 -13.67 -27.59 4.90
C ALA A 147 -14.40 -26.43 4.22
N TYR A 148 -14.26 -25.24 4.77
CA TYR A 148 -14.81 -24.01 4.24
C TYR A 148 -13.67 -23.06 3.83
N PHE A 149 -13.75 -22.50 2.65
CA PHE A 149 -12.80 -21.54 2.14
C PHE A 149 -13.57 -20.34 1.53
N PRO A 150 -13.49 -19.14 2.13
CA PRO A 150 -14.22 -17.95 1.68
C PRO A 150 -13.73 -17.37 0.35
N LYS A 151 -12.72 -17.99 -0.27
CA LYS A 151 -12.11 -17.61 -1.55
C LYS A 151 -11.59 -16.17 -1.57
N VAL A 152 -11.12 -15.70 -0.42
CA VAL A 152 -10.56 -14.37 -0.27
C VAL A 152 -9.10 -14.38 -0.70
N ASN A 153 -8.79 -13.61 -1.73
CA ASN A 153 -7.44 -13.31 -2.19
C ASN A 153 -7.30 -11.81 -2.26
N PHE A 154 -6.14 -11.28 -1.88
CA PHE A 154 -5.80 -9.87 -1.96
C PHE A 154 -4.61 -9.72 -2.90
N ILE A 155 -4.67 -8.81 -3.87
CA ILE A 155 -3.61 -8.54 -4.82
C ILE A 155 -3.50 -7.02 -4.94
N ARG A 156 -2.30 -6.48 -4.75
CA ARG A 156 -2.06 -5.04 -4.76
C ARG A 156 -0.94 -4.65 -5.72
N TYR A 157 -1.14 -3.59 -6.46
CA TYR A 157 -0.10 -2.93 -7.23
C TYR A 157 -0.06 -1.45 -6.85
N ALA A 158 0.90 -1.06 -6.03
CA ALA A 158 0.98 0.27 -5.41
C ALA A 158 -0.30 0.61 -4.60
N ASP A 159 -1.04 1.63 -5.00
CA ASP A 159 -2.31 2.08 -4.45
C ASP A 159 -3.55 1.36 -5.02
N ASP A 160 -3.42 0.71 -6.17
CA ASP A 160 -4.47 -0.12 -6.76
C ASP A 160 -4.50 -1.52 -6.14
N PHE A 161 -5.67 -2.05 -5.85
CA PHE A 161 -5.81 -3.42 -5.36
C PHE A 161 -7.12 -4.07 -5.77
N ILE A 162 -7.12 -5.39 -5.79
CA ILE A 162 -8.33 -6.19 -5.88
C ILE A 162 -8.43 -7.15 -4.70
N VAL A 163 -9.67 -7.40 -4.28
CA VAL A 163 -9.99 -8.45 -3.30
C VAL A 163 -11.07 -9.34 -3.87
N THR A 164 -10.82 -10.66 -3.88
CA THR A 164 -11.82 -11.62 -4.32
C THR A 164 -12.61 -12.18 -3.14
N GLY A 165 -13.79 -12.73 -3.39
CA GLY A 165 -14.60 -13.36 -2.36
C GLY A 165 -15.67 -14.31 -2.93
N GLU A 166 -16.24 -15.15 -2.07
CA GLU A 166 -17.29 -16.09 -2.47
C GLU A 166 -18.63 -15.39 -2.70
N SER A 167 -18.88 -14.24 -2.03
CA SER A 167 -20.12 -13.48 -2.17
C SER A 167 -19.87 -11.96 -2.08
N ARG A 168 -20.85 -11.20 -2.57
CA ARG A 168 -20.86 -9.73 -2.51
C ARG A 168 -20.93 -9.24 -1.06
N GLU A 169 -21.78 -9.86 -0.26
CA GLU A 169 -21.98 -9.51 1.15
C GLU A 169 -20.69 -9.68 1.96
N LEU A 170 -19.91 -10.74 1.65
CA LEU A 170 -18.60 -10.95 2.29
C LEU A 170 -17.65 -9.80 1.99
N LEU A 171 -17.63 -9.32 0.75
CA LEU A 171 -16.77 -8.20 0.35
C LEU A 171 -17.23 -6.88 0.97
N GLU A 172 -18.52 -6.55 0.86
CA GLU A 172 -19.07 -5.26 1.29
C GLU A 172 -19.21 -5.14 2.82
N ALA A 173 -19.79 -6.15 3.47
CA ALA A 173 -20.03 -6.11 4.91
C ALA A 173 -18.90 -6.68 5.76
N GLY A 174 -18.02 -7.51 5.16
CA GLY A 174 -16.95 -8.17 5.89
C GLY A 174 -15.57 -7.55 5.66
N ILE A 175 -15.16 -7.39 4.41
CA ILE A 175 -13.79 -7.00 4.03
C ILE A 175 -13.64 -5.47 3.93
N LEU A 176 -14.58 -4.80 3.29
CA LEU A 176 -14.52 -3.36 3.08
C LEU A 176 -14.38 -2.55 4.40
N PRO A 177 -15.06 -2.89 5.51
CA PRO A 177 -14.82 -2.23 6.79
C PRO A 177 -13.38 -2.40 7.30
N ILE A 178 -12.76 -3.57 7.13
CA ILE A 178 -11.37 -3.81 7.54
C ILE A 178 -10.42 -2.90 6.74
N ILE A 179 -10.64 -2.80 5.42
CA ILE A 179 -9.83 -1.94 4.56
C ILE A 179 -9.96 -0.48 4.99
N ARG A 180 -11.19 0.00 5.23
CA ARG A 180 -11.44 1.37 5.67
C ARG A 180 -10.80 1.69 7.02
N GLU A 181 -10.90 0.79 7.99
CA GLU A 181 -10.27 0.92 9.30
C GLU A 181 -8.73 1.00 9.17
N PHE A 182 -8.14 0.04 8.43
CA PHE A 182 -6.71 0.00 8.16
C PHE A 182 -6.19 1.28 7.51
N LEU A 183 -6.90 1.80 6.51
CA LEU A 183 -6.52 3.03 5.81
C LEU A 183 -6.69 4.26 6.70
N SER A 184 -7.79 4.34 7.46
CA SER A 184 -8.08 5.46 8.37
C SER A 184 -7.01 5.65 9.43
N GLU A 185 -6.47 4.57 10.01
CA GLU A 185 -5.34 4.63 10.95
C GLU A 185 -4.09 5.30 10.36
N ARG A 186 -3.97 5.31 9.03
CA ARG A 186 -2.84 5.84 8.26
C ARG A 186 -3.11 7.20 7.64
N GLY A 187 -4.31 7.77 7.91
CA GLY A 187 -4.77 9.03 7.32
C GLY A 187 -5.23 8.89 5.88
N LEU A 188 -5.54 7.66 5.43
CA LEU A 188 -5.91 7.34 4.05
C LEU A 188 -7.39 7.00 3.94
N GLU A 189 -7.95 7.18 2.74
CA GLU A 189 -9.33 6.88 2.37
C GLU A 189 -9.37 6.14 1.04
N LEU A 190 -10.41 5.31 0.86
CA LEU A 190 -10.73 4.74 -0.46
C LEU A 190 -11.29 5.82 -1.38
N SER A 191 -10.95 5.71 -2.68
CA SER A 191 -11.67 6.43 -3.73
C SER A 191 -13.11 5.92 -3.82
N GLU A 192 -14.07 6.83 -4.07
CA GLU A 192 -15.48 6.49 -4.29
C GLU A 192 -15.69 5.85 -5.66
#